data_8e755f2620a49da258e6e10959e8d1fd
#
_entry.id   8e755f2620a49da258e6e10959e8d1fd
#
_cell.length_a   1.000
_cell.length_b   1.000
_cell.length_c   1.000
_cell.angle_alpha   90.00
_cell.angle_beta   90.00
_cell.angle_gamma   90.00
#
_symmetry.space_group_name_H-M   'P 1'
#
loop_
_entity.id
_entity.type
_entity.pdbx_description
1 polymer ?
#
loop_
_entity_poly.entity_id
_entity_poly.type
_entity_poly.pdbx_seq_one_letter_code
_entity_poly.pdbx_strand_id
1 'polypeptide(L)'
;MSENKENNEEQLLLKQELLKSEIVAKKYDGNKFLQFCLNIKENGDDMNNWTYDELKKCVEDFIESQKPKPKENPPENEKKESEEKKEEENKNNAKNEEKLDSVENEYIIVDKNIKEEEEVLFKNKIKELPCKVLEKSILNNKEIKVTIKNPKTNEKKLSQTYVTYEVFTEPSCWSVRRRYSDFTLLRQILCKYYPKMFIPPLPEKKIGNKRFKQDFIERRMKFLQLFMDDVIKNENFKANEALTIFLNFNDHSQFEKKMKELTNYSYPHNFEDTKTLTGKVYILENDYSCDKFLTNIFNFCKSQKNIFTKLSNSLKLYCRNVSEACKNLEEISKSFEELHNLNADIEIKEQISKTYNILSYFFKEKKQMWSKENEIIHEKIKGFFKLQRLKNNSYIEMADNREILKQKFTIEKNKLYAKKEKLYTVKDINKWEIGNIENLDKPLLLRDKNYAFQHMCQKDSLYVNNISNQLEYSNYINYTEFKNILKINVKAYVDIMKEFAELIHPFYSNAMNVWDKLNTYI
;
A
#
# COMPACT_ATOMS: atom_id res chain seq x y z
N MET A 1 33.98 -31.05 15.56
CA MET A 1 33.00 -31.80 14.75
C MET A 1 31.64 -31.11 14.61
N SER A 2 31.32 -30.10 15.42
CA SER A 2 30.07 -29.32 15.32
C SER A 2 30.13 -28.19 14.26
N GLU A 3 31.28 -27.52 14.14
CA GLU A 3 31.46 -26.41 13.18
C GLU A 3 31.39 -26.84 11.69
N ASN A 4 31.77 -28.08 11.37
CA ASN A 4 31.69 -28.60 9.99
C ASN A 4 30.25 -28.99 9.56
N LYS A 5 29.33 -29.22 10.50
CA LYS A 5 27.92 -29.53 10.18
C LYS A 5 27.11 -28.27 9.88
N GLU A 6 27.30 -27.20 10.66
CA GLU A 6 26.62 -25.91 10.43
C GLU A 6 27.05 -25.29 9.10
N ASN A 7 28.33 -25.37 8.73
CA ASN A 7 28.83 -24.83 7.46
C ASN A 7 28.31 -25.62 6.23
N ASN A 8 28.01 -26.91 6.38
CA ASN A 8 27.43 -27.74 5.31
C ASN A 8 25.93 -27.49 5.14
N GLU A 9 25.18 -27.24 6.21
CA GLU A 9 23.76 -26.91 6.15
C GLU A 9 23.52 -25.50 5.52
N GLU A 10 24.37 -24.53 5.85
CA GLU A 10 24.30 -23.18 5.30
C GLU A 10 24.65 -23.15 3.80
N GLN A 11 25.64 -23.93 3.37
CA GLN A 11 25.99 -24.09 1.94
C GLN A 11 24.90 -24.82 1.15
N LEU A 12 24.21 -25.77 1.76
CA LEU A 12 23.10 -26.49 1.12
C LEU A 12 21.87 -25.60 0.94
N LEU A 13 21.54 -24.80 1.94
CA LEU A 13 20.47 -23.79 1.87
C LEU A 13 20.74 -22.76 0.76
N LEU A 14 21.99 -22.29 0.64
CA LEU A 14 22.38 -21.33 -0.40
C LEU A 14 22.27 -21.94 -1.80
N LYS A 15 22.62 -23.22 -1.97
CA LYS A 15 22.48 -23.96 -3.24
C LYS A 15 21.00 -24.15 -3.61
N GLN A 16 20.14 -24.47 -2.65
CA GLN A 16 18.70 -24.62 -2.87
C GLN A 16 18.03 -23.28 -3.26
N GLU A 17 18.44 -22.16 -2.65
CA GLU A 17 17.93 -20.83 -3.01
C GLU A 17 18.39 -20.41 -4.43
N LEU A 18 19.63 -20.70 -4.81
CA LEU A 18 20.14 -20.44 -6.16
C LEU A 18 19.36 -21.23 -7.22
N LEU A 19 19.11 -22.52 -6.98
CA LEU A 19 18.35 -23.38 -7.90
C LEU A 19 16.87 -22.97 -7.98
N LYS A 20 16.27 -22.55 -6.86
CA LYS A 20 14.92 -22.00 -6.82
C LYS A 20 14.83 -20.69 -7.65
N SER A 21 15.86 -19.84 -7.59
CA SER A 21 15.94 -18.60 -8.38
C SER A 21 16.08 -18.89 -9.88
N GLU A 22 16.82 -19.90 -10.29
CA GLU A 22 16.95 -20.31 -11.70
C GLU A 22 15.64 -20.86 -12.28
N ILE A 23 14.88 -21.64 -11.50
CA ILE A 23 13.58 -22.17 -11.92
C ILE A 23 12.55 -21.07 -12.07
N VAL A 24 12.53 -20.12 -11.13
CA VAL A 24 11.65 -18.93 -11.21
C VAL A 24 12.04 -18.04 -12.40
N ALA A 25 13.34 -17.87 -12.68
CA ALA A 25 13.82 -17.14 -13.84
C ALA A 25 13.38 -17.80 -15.18
N LYS A 26 13.23 -19.13 -15.20
CA LYS A 26 12.69 -19.89 -16.35
C LYS A 26 11.16 -19.96 -16.39
N LYS A 27 10.45 -19.19 -15.54
CA LYS A 27 8.97 -19.11 -15.45
C LYS A 27 8.25 -20.38 -14.98
N TYR A 28 8.92 -21.24 -14.21
CA TYR A 28 8.28 -22.39 -13.57
C TYR A 28 7.96 -22.11 -12.10
N ASP A 29 6.98 -22.85 -11.54
CA ASP A 29 6.55 -22.71 -10.15
C ASP A 29 7.58 -23.34 -9.20
N GLY A 30 8.21 -22.53 -8.36
CA GLY A 30 9.21 -22.95 -7.39
C GLY A 30 8.67 -23.91 -6.30
N ASN A 31 7.36 -23.88 -6.01
CA ASN A 31 6.74 -24.77 -5.04
C ASN A 31 6.54 -26.17 -5.63
N LYS A 32 6.16 -26.28 -6.91
CA LYS A 32 6.08 -27.54 -7.63
C LYS A 32 7.46 -28.21 -7.75
N PHE A 33 8.51 -27.41 -7.94
CA PHE A 33 9.87 -27.92 -7.92
C PHE A 33 10.28 -28.48 -6.55
N LEU A 34 9.94 -27.79 -5.46
CA LEU A 34 10.21 -28.30 -4.12
C LEU A 34 9.46 -29.61 -3.83
N GLN A 35 8.21 -29.74 -4.27
CA GLN A 35 7.47 -31.01 -4.17
C GLN A 35 8.10 -32.12 -5.02
N PHE A 36 8.56 -31.80 -6.22
CA PHE A 36 9.27 -32.76 -7.08
C PHE A 36 10.55 -33.26 -6.39
N CYS A 37 11.33 -32.37 -5.78
CA CYS A 37 12.51 -32.73 -5.00
C CYS A 37 12.18 -33.58 -3.76
N LEU A 38 11.07 -33.29 -3.05
CA LEU A 38 10.60 -34.07 -1.91
C LEU A 38 10.19 -35.49 -2.31
N ASN A 39 9.52 -35.65 -3.47
CA ASN A 39 9.15 -36.97 -3.99
C ASN A 39 10.38 -37.84 -4.35
N ILE A 40 11.49 -37.23 -4.80
CA ILE A 40 12.76 -37.92 -5.00
C ILE A 40 13.34 -38.38 -3.67
N LYS A 41 13.23 -37.57 -2.60
CA LYS A 41 13.69 -37.89 -1.26
C LYS A 41 12.91 -39.06 -0.63
N GLU A 42 11.61 -39.16 -0.89
CA GLU A 42 10.78 -40.28 -0.42
C GLU A 42 11.17 -41.62 -1.07
N ASN A 43 11.84 -41.57 -2.24
CA ASN A 43 12.36 -42.75 -2.92
C ASN A 43 13.78 -43.17 -2.46
N GLY A 44 14.32 -42.55 -1.40
CA GLY A 44 15.53 -43.01 -0.73
C GLY A 44 16.83 -42.28 -1.03
N ASP A 45 16.81 -41.28 -1.91
CA ASP A 45 17.97 -40.43 -2.23
C ASP A 45 18.12 -39.27 -1.25
N ASP A 46 19.21 -39.22 -0.49
CA ASP A 46 19.53 -38.12 0.43
C ASP A 46 20.15 -36.94 -0.31
N MET A 47 19.35 -35.92 -0.61
CA MET A 47 19.77 -34.68 -1.30
C MET A 47 20.91 -33.94 -0.59
N ASN A 48 21.19 -34.20 0.67
CA ASN A 48 22.27 -33.56 1.43
C ASN A 48 23.67 -33.86 0.84
N ASN A 49 23.81 -34.97 0.14
CA ASN A 49 25.06 -35.41 -0.46
C ASN A 49 25.18 -35.12 -1.96
N TRP A 50 24.17 -34.50 -2.57
CA TRP A 50 24.18 -34.23 -4.00
C TRP A 50 25.19 -33.15 -4.41
N THR A 51 25.90 -33.44 -5.50
CA THR A 51 26.80 -32.49 -6.16
C THR A 51 25.99 -31.43 -6.92
N TYR A 52 26.64 -30.35 -7.27
CA TYR A 52 26.01 -29.28 -8.09
C TYR A 52 25.44 -29.80 -9.42
N ASP A 53 26.14 -30.74 -10.06
CA ASP A 53 25.73 -31.33 -11.35
C ASP A 53 24.50 -32.23 -11.19
N GLU A 54 24.37 -32.98 -10.10
CA GLU A 54 23.18 -33.77 -9.77
C GLU A 54 21.95 -32.89 -9.49
N LEU A 55 22.15 -31.79 -8.79
CA LEU A 55 21.09 -30.80 -8.55
C LEU A 55 20.64 -30.13 -9.86
N LYS A 56 21.60 -29.82 -10.76
CA LYS A 56 21.31 -29.24 -12.08
C LYS A 56 20.53 -30.22 -12.95
N LYS A 57 20.88 -31.49 -12.94
CA LYS A 57 20.15 -32.54 -13.65
C LYS A 57 18.71 -32.67 -13.11
N CYS A 58 18.51 -32.60 -11.80
CA CYS A 58 17.17 -32.60 -11.19
C CYS A 58 16.31 -31.42 -11.67
N VAL A 59 16.91 -30.25 -11.89
CA VAL A 59 16.22 -29.09 -12.48
C VAL A 59 15.83 -29.37 -13.94
N GLU A 60 16.71 -29.97 -14.71
CA GLU A 60 16.45 -30.33 -16.12
C GLU A 60 15.34 -31.39 -16.22
N ASP A 61 15.36 -32.42 -15.38
CA ASP A 61 14.34 -33.47 -15.29
C ASP A 61 12.97 -32.90 -14.88
N PHE A 62 12.93 -31.94 -13.94
CA PHE A 62 11.71 -31.25 -13.58
C PHE A 62 11.14 -30.45 -14.76
N ILE A 63 11.97 -29.70 -15.46
CA ILE A 63 11.55 -28.90 -16.64
C ILE A 63 11.00 -29.82 -17.74
N GLU A 64 11.64 -30.98 -17.98
CA GLU A 64 11.17 -31.99 -18.94
C GLU A 64 9.80 -32.55 -18.55
N SER A 65 9.58 -32.80 -17.25
CA SER A 65 8.30 -33.31 -16.71
C SER A 65 7.13 -32.34 -16.88
N GLN A 66 7.38 -31.06 -17.04
CA GLN A 66 6.37 -30.01 -17.22
C GLN A 66 6.04 -29.74 -18.72
N LYS A 67 6.71 -30.38 -19.69
CA LYS A 67 6.39 -30.25 -21.11
C LYS A 67 5.09 -31.01 -21.43
N PRO A 68 4.16 -30.41 -22.21
CA PRO A 68 2.94 -31.11 -22.62
C PRO A 68 3.28 -32.29 -23.53
N LYS A 69 2.76 -33.48 -23.20
CA LYS A 69 2.88 -34.68 -24.06
C LYS A 69 2.18 -34.42 -25.40
N PRO A 70 2.76 -34.87 -26.55
CA PRO A 70 2.13 -34.74 -27.87
C PRO A 70 0.78 -35.46 -27.89
N LYS A 71 -0.28 -34.78 -28.34
CA LYS A 71 -1.58 -35.39 -28.59
C LYS A 71 -1.51 -36.14 -29.92
N GLU A 72 -1.83 -37.43 -29.91
CA GLU A 72 -2.13 -38.22 -31.10
C GLU A 72 -3.43 -37.72 -31.75
N ASN A 73 -3.39 -37.49 -33.06
CA ASN A 73 -4.57 -37.10 -33.86
C ASN A 73 -5.45 -38.29 -34.18
N PRO A 74 -6.78 -38.18 -34.05
CA PRO A 74 -7.74 -39.08 -34.73
C PRO A 74 -8.24 -38.46 -36.03
N PRO A 75 -8.77 -39.29 -37.00
CA PRO A 75 -8.97 -38.89 -38.38
C PRO A 75 -10.25 -38.11 -38.65
N GLU A 76 -10.23 -37.43 -39.81
CA GLU A 76 -11.27 -36.57 -40.37
C GLU A 76 -12.65 -37.17 -40.48
N ASN A 77 -13.69 -36.38 -40.15
CA ASN A 77 -14.95 -36.37 -40.88
C ASN A 77 -15.62 -34.99 -40.82
N GLU A 78 -15.66 -34.36 -41.99
CA GLU A 78 -16.38 -33.11 -42.23
C GLU A 78 -17.90 -33.33 -42.29
N LYS A 79 -18.62 -32.30 -41.85
CA LYS A 79 -20.03 -31.95 -42.05
C LYS A 79 -20.90 -32.06 -40.78
N LYS A 80 -20.87 -30.95 -40.04
CA LYS A 80 -22.03 -30.39 -39.29
C LYS A 80 -21.58 -29.07 -38.61
N GLU A 81 -21.41 -28.02 -39.40
CA GLU A 81 -20.75 -26.77 -38.95
C GLU A 81 -21.70 -25.56 -38.88
N SER A 82 -22.91 -25.66 -38.49
CA SER A 82 -23.76 -24.45 -38.37
C SER A 82 -24.65 -24.33 -37.10
N GLU A 83 -24.75 -25.35 -36.30
CA GLU A 83 -25.54 -25.29 -35.05
C GLU A 83 -24.67 -25.35 -33.76
N GLU A 84 -23.46 -25.89 -33.84
CA GLU A 84 -22.55 -26.01 -32.67
C GLU A 84 -21.89 -24.69 -32.24
N LYS A 85 -21.78 -23.70 -33.13
CA LYS A 85 -21.11 -22.40 -32.78
C LYS A 85 -21.87 -21.55 -31.77
N LYS A 86 -23.21 -21.69 -31.69
CA LYS A 86 -23.99 -20.95 -30.69
C LYS A 86 -24.03 -21.63 -29.31
N GLU A 87 -23.82 -22.93 -29.24
CA GLU A 87 -23.74 -23.67 -27.97
C GLU A 87 -22.32 -23.61 -27.36
N GLU A 88 -21.25 -23.49 -28.17
CA GLU A 88 -19.89 -23.33 -27.66
C GLU A 88 -19.62 -21.94 -27.09
N GLU A 89 -20.18 -20.86 -27.66
CA GLU A 89 -20.09 -19.52 -27.07
C GLU A 89 -20.78 -19.42 -25.70
N ASN A 90 -21.94 -20.05 -25.53
CA ASN A 90 -22.63 -20.12 -24.26
C ASN A 90 -21.91 -21.03 -23.23
N LYS A 91 -21.27 -22.11 -23.65
CA LYS A 91 -20.48 -22.98 -22.78
C LYS A 91 -19.14 -22.34 -22.38
N ASN A 92 -18.54 -21.52 -23.25
CA ASN A 92 -17.32 -20.79 -22.92
C ASN A 92 -17.58 -19.59 -21.98
N ASN A 93 -18.72 -18.92 -22.08
CA ASN A 93 -19.12 -17.89 -21.14
C ASN A 93 -19.44 -18.48 -19.76
N ALA A 94 -20.18 -19.59 -19.68
CA ALA A 94 -20.43 -20.29 -18.42
C ALA A 94 -19.14 -20.84 -17.78
N LYS A 95 -18.19 -21.38 -18.57
CA LYS A 95 -16.89 -21.83 -18.05
C LYS A 95 -15.98 -20.68 -17.60
N ASN A 96 -16.14 -19.48 -18.16
CA ASN A 96 -15.39 -18.29 -17.73
C ASN A 96 -16.00 -17.69 -16.45
N GLU A 97 -17.32 -17.75 -16.28
CA GLU A 97 -18.00 -17.37 -15.03
C GLU A 97 -17.66 -18.36 -13.91
N GLU A 98 -17.70 -19.69 -14.15
CA GLU A 98 -17.25 -20.69 -13.18
C GLU A 98 -15.74 -20.55 -12.81
N LYS A 99 -14.88 -20.14 -13.75
CA LYS A 99 -13.48 -19.85 -13.44
C LYS A 99 -13.31 -18.56 -12.62
N LEU A 100 -14.11 -17.52 -12.87
CA LEU A 100 -14.09 -16.31 -12.06
C LEU A 100 -14.57 -16.58 -10.64
N ASP A 101 -15.67 -17.33 -10.48
CA ASP A 101 -16.19 -17.75 -9.18
C ASP A 101 -15.24 -18.70 -8.43
N SER A 102 -14.51 -19.57 -9.15
CA SER A 102 -13.48 -20.42 -8.54
C SER A 102 -12.27 -19.60 -8.05
N VAL A 103 -11.87 -18.57 -8.78
CA VAL A 103 -10.80 -17.65 -8.37
C VAL A 103 -11.24 -16.79 -7.16
N GLU A 104 -12.47 -16.27 -7.13
CA GLU A 104 -13.00 -15.59 -5.94
C GLU A 104 -13.06 -16.52 -4.73
N ASN A 105 -13.47 -17.77 -4.90
CA ASN A 105 -13.49 -18.77 -3.84
C ASN A 105 -12.09 -19.17 -3.37
N GLU A 106 -11.11 -19.32 -4.26
CA GLU A 106 -9.69 -19.53 -3.87
C GLU A 106 -9.13 -18.35 -3.08
N TYR A 107 -9.41 -17.10 -3.47
CA TYR A 107 -9.00 -15.93 -2.69
C TYR A 107 -9.68 -15.87 -1.32
N ILE A 108 -10.94 -16.24 -1.20
CA ILE A 108 -11.68 -16.31 0.07
C ILE A 108 -11.11 -17.40 0.97
N ILE A 109 -10.73 -18.56 0.42
CA ILE A 109 -10.12 -19.68 1.15
C ILE A 109 -8.71 -19.31 1.60
N VAL A 110 -7.90 -18.70 0.74
CA VAL A 110 -6.55 -18.22 1.10
C VAL A 110 -6.62 -17.13 2.17
N ASP A 111 -7.59 -16.19 2.08
CA ASP A 111 -7.79 -15.15 3.10
C ASP A 111 -8.26 -15.74 4.46
N LYS A 112 -9.04 -16.83 4.46
CA LYS A 112 -9.43 -17.55 5.70
C LYS A 112 -8.25 -18.30 6.32
N ASN A 113 -7.47 -19.03 5.54
CA ASN A 113 -6.33 -19.79 6.04
C ASN A 113 -5.22 -18.88 6.57
N ILE A 114 -4.92 -17.78 5.87
CA ILE A 114 -3.98 -16.75 6.35
C ILE A 114 -4.48 -16.12 7.65
N LYS A 115 -5.78 -15.87 7.80
CA LYS A 115 -6.36 -15.33 9.04
C LYS A 115 -6.23 -16.29 10.22
N GLU A 116 -6.46 -17.58 10.00
CA GLU A 116 -6.40 -18.58 11.06
C GLU A 116 -4.96 -18.80 11.55
N GLU A 117 -3.99 -18.91 10.64
CA GLU A 117 -2.57 -19.10 10.98
C GLU A 117 -1.95 -17.85 11.63
N GLU A 118 -2.24 -16.65 11.13
CA GLU A 118 -1.71 -15.40 11.69
C GLU A 118 -2.38 -15.03 13.03
N GLU A 119 -3.68 -15.30 13.20
CA GLU A 119 -4.36 -15.10 14.48
C GLU A 119 -3.80 -15.99 15.57
N VAL A 120 -3.41 -17.20 15.25
CA VAL A 120 -2.75 -18.13 16.18
C VAL A 120 -1.34 -17.63 16.53
N LEU A 121 -0.57 -17.10 15.57
CA LEU A 121 0.84 -16.73 15.78
C LEU A 121 1.02 -15.59 16.80
N PHE A 122 0.12 -14.61 16.84
CA PHE A 122 0.27 -13.43 17.70
C PHE A 122 -0.80 -13.29 18.79
N LYS A 123 -1.86 -14.07 18.77
CA LYS A 123 -2.98 -13.96 19.71
C LYS A 123 -2.56 -13.99 21.19
N ASN A 124 -1.63 -14.87 21.52
CA ASN A 124 -1.13 -15.05 22.89
C ASN A 124 -0.02 -14.05 23.27
N LYS A 125 0.47 -13.25 22.31
CA LYS A 125 1.54 -12.26 22.48
C LYS A 125 1.01 -10.83 22.60
N ILE A 126 -0.29 -10.64 22.36
CA ILE A 126 -0.95 -9.33 22.48
C ILE A 126 -1.44 -9.17 23.93
N LYS A 127 -1.00 -8.10 24.57
CA LYS A 127 -1.38 -7.76 25.95
C LYS A 127 -1.98 -6.36 26.01
N GLU A 128 -2.92 -6.13 26.93
CA GLU A 128 -3.42 -4.79 27.23
C GLU A 128 -2.46 -4.10 28.20
N LEU A 129 -2.07 -2.87 27.87
CA LEU A 129 -1.23 -2.03 28.73
C LEU A 129 -2.10 -0.97 29.39
N PRO A 130 -2.12 -0.86 30.75
CA PRO A 130 -2.80 0.23 31.43
C PRO A 130 -2.15 1.56 31.04
N CYS A 131 -2.90 2.44 30.42
CA CYS A 131 -2.45 3.75 29.98
C CYS A 131 -3.46 4.83 30.35
N LYS A 132 -2.98 6.03 30.70
CA LYS A 132 -3.85 7.20 30.87
C LYS A 132 -4.36 7.62 29.51
N VAL A 133 -5.66 7.48 29.30
CA VAL A 133 -6.32 7.85 28.04
C VAL A 133 -6.83 9.27 28.08
N LEU A 134 -6.93 9.88 26.90
CA LEU A 134 -7.54 11.18 26.71
C LEU A 134 -9.02 11.13 27.09
N GLU A 135 -9.48 12.05 27.91
CA GLU A 135 -10.91 12.29 28.09
C GLU A 135 -11.53 12.68 26.73
N LYS A 136 -12.73 12.15 26.48
CA LYS A 136 -13.38 12.26 25.17
C LYS A 136 -13.47 13.72 24.68
N SER A 137 -12.92 14.00 23.51
CA SER A 137 -13.06 15.27 22.81
C SER A 137 -14.53 15.51 22.39
N ILE A 138 -14.89 16.77 22.16
CA ILE A 138 -16.18 17.22 21.63
C ILE A 138 -16.56 16.48 20.33
N LEU A 139 -15.57 16.01 19.58
CA LEU A 139 -15.74 15.31 18.30
C LEU A 139 -15.97 13.79 18.43
N ASN A 140 -15.64 13.17 19.57
CA ASN A 140 -15.64 11.71 19.73
C ASN A 140 -17.04 11.06 19.83
N ASN A 141 -18.09 11.81 20.10
CA ASN A 141 -19.44 11.28 20.32
C ASN A 141 -20.38 11.47 19.12
N LYS A 142 -19.91 12.03 18.00
CA LYS A 142 -20.74 12.30 16.82
C LYS A 142 -20.12 11.67 15.57
N GLU A 143 -20.97 11.11 14.73
CA GLU A 143 -20.59 10.76 13.38
C GLU A 143 -20.29 12.05 12.62
N ILE A 144 -19.01 12.30 12.35
CA ILE A 144 -18.54 13.52 11.70
C ILE A 144 -18.32 13.21 10.22
N LYS A 145 -18.88 14.06 9.37
CA LYS A 145 -18.59 14.08 7.94
C LYS A 145 -17.94 15.39 7.57
N VAL A 146 -16.82 15.32 6.87
CA VAL A 146 -16.10 16.48 6.35
C VAL A 146 -16.15 16.47 4.83
N THR A 147 -16.61 17.57 4.23
CA THR A 147 -16.70 17.72 2.78
C THR A 147 -15.79 18.85 2.32
N ILE A 148 -14.90 18.56 1.35
CA ILE A 148 -14.01 19.55 0.73
C ILE A 148 -14.58 19.92 -0.63
N LYS A 149 -14.92 21.22 -0.80
CA LYS A 149 -15.61 21.72 -1.97
C LYS A 149 -15.16 23.14 -2.32
N ASN A 150 -15.74 23.73 -3.38
CA ASN A 150 -15.65 25.14 -3.74
C ASN A 150 -14.21 25.70 -3.74
N PRO A 151 -13.29 25.15 -4.57
CA PRO A 151 -11.94 25.69 -4.69
C PRO A 151 -11.99 27.13 -5.19
N LYS A 152 -11.20 28.02 -4.57
CA LYS A 152 -11.12 29.44 -4.96
C LYS A 152 -9.65 29.86 -5.07
N THR A 153 -9.29 30.39 -6.21
CA THR A 153 -7.98 31.02 -6.42
C THR A 153 -8.02 32.44 -5.85
N ASN A 154 -7.06 32.76 -4.99
CA ASN A 154 -6.89 34.06 -4.38
C ASN A 154 -5.63 34.72 -4.94
N GLU A 155 -5.81 35.84 -5.65
CA GLU A 155 -4.74 36.67 -6.16
C GLU A 155 -4.53 37.86 -5.22
N LYS A 156 -3.32 37.98 -4.67
CA LYS A 156 -2.93 39.16 -3.91
C LYS A 156 -1.97 39.98 -4.76
N LYS A 157 -2.21 41.27 -4.90
CA LYS A 157 -1.38 42.21 -5.69
C LYS A 157 0.11 42.24 -5.33
N LEU A 158 0.49 41.79 -4.13
CA LEU A 158 1.86 41.83 -3.59
C LEU A 158 2.35 40.48 -3.03
N SER A 159 1.55 39.39 -3.08
CA SER A 159 1.93 38.07 -2.55
C SER A 159 1.60 36.96 -3.53
N GLN A 160 2.17 35.79 -3.31
CA GLN A 160 1.96 34.63 -4.20
C GLN A 160 0.48 34.23 -4.27
N THR A 161 -0.03 34.02 -5.49
CA THR A 161 -1.32 33.39 -5.76
C THR A 161 -1.42 32.02 -5.10
N TYR A 162 -2.56 31.72 -4.46
CA TYR A 162 -2.81 30.45 -3.81
C TYR A 162 -4.27 30.01 -3.97
N VAL A 163 -4.52 28.70 -3.84
CA VAL A 163 -5.86 28.13 -3.89
C VAL A 163 -6.29 27.74 -2.48
N THR A 164 -7.52 28.12 -2.12
CA THR A 164 -8.20 27.69 -0.90
C THR A 164 -9.38 26.79 -1.25
N TYR A 165 -9.69 25.87 -0.34
CA TYR A 165 -10.81 24.96 -0.40
C TYR A 165 -11.74 25.24 0.77
N GLU A 166 -13.03 25.15 0.56
CA GLU A 166 -14.00 25.16 1.64
C GLU A 166 -14.01 23.78 2.30
N VAL A 167 -13.84 23.76 3.61
CA VAL A 167 -13.92 22.56 4.45
C VAL A 167 -15.22 22.69 5.26
N PHE A 168 -16.20 21.88 4.92
CA PHE A 168 -17.51 21.86 5.57
C PHE A 168 -17.66 20.62 6.45
N THR A 169 -18.10 20.81 7.70
CA THR A 169 -18.19 19.76 8.72
C THR A 169 -19.62 19.60 9.21
N GLU A 170 -20.16 18.39 9.07
CA GLU A 170 -21.47 17.98 9.58
C GLU A 170 -21.30 17.11 10.85
N PRO A 171 -22.25 17.12 11.79
CA PRO A 171 -23.48 17.91 11.87
C PRO A 171 -23.28 19.33 12.42
N SER A 172 -22.05 19.74 12.76
CA SER A 172 -21.76 21.03 13.42
C SER A 172 -21.95 22.24 12.50
N CYS A 173 -22.17 22.03 11.19
CA CYS A 173 -22.30 23.06 10.16
C CYS A 173 -21.12 24.06 10.14
N TRP A 174 -19.93 23.63 10.54
CA TRP A 174 -18.74 24.47 10.45
C TRP A 174 -18.29 24.60 9.01
N SER A 175 -18.01 25.80 8.58
CA SER A 175 -17.49 26.10 7.24
C SER A 175 -16.27 27.00 7.36
N VAL A 176 -15.12 26.50 6.95
CA VAL A 176 -13.85 27.22 7.00
C VAL A 176 -13.12 27.11 5.66
N ARG A 177 -12.23 28.06 5.38
CA ARG A 177 -11.38 27.98 4.19
C ARG A 177 -9.94 27.63 4.57
N ARG A 178 -9.39 26.60 3.88
CA ARG A 178 -8.03 26.10 4.08
C ARG A 178 -7.26 26.02 2.77
N ARG A 179 -6.00 26.41 2.79
CA ARG A 179 -5.06 26.24 1.68
C ARG A 179 -4.30 24.92 1.85
N TYR A 180 -3.66 24.44 0.79
CA TYR A 180 -2.89 23.17 0.83
C TYR A 180 -1.85 23.12 1.96
N SER A 181 -1.16 24.25 2.26
CA SER A 181 -0.21 24.32 3.38
C SER A 181 -0.83 24.08 4.75
N ASP A 182 -2.12 24.39 4.92
CA ASP A 182 -2.81 24.19 6.19
C ASP A 182 -3.06 22.68 6.44
N PHE A 183 -3.39 21.93 5.38
CA PHE A 183 -3.44 20.46 5.44
C PHE A 183 -2.06 19.86 5.73
N THR A 184 -1.00 20.43 5.14
CA THR A 184 0.37 19.97 5.41
C THR A 184 0.72 20.18 6.87
N LEU A 185 0.36 21.32 7.44
CA LEU A 185 0.59 21.64 8.84
C LEU A 185 -0.18 20.70 9.78
N LEU A 186 -1.47 20.42 9.47
CA LEU A 186 -2.26 19.43 10.22
C LEU A 186 -1.57 18.06 10.20
N ARG A 187 -1.16 17.57 9.02
CA ARG A 187 -0.46 16.28 8.91
C ARG A 187 0.84 16.26 9.72
N GLN A 188 1.63 17.33 9.67
CA GLN A 188 2.88 17.44 10.44
C GLN A 188 2.63 17.36 11.96
N ILE A 189 1.56 17.99 12.45
CA ILE A 189 1.19 17.91 13.86
C ILE A 189 0.77 16.48 14.21
N LEU A 190 -0.08 15.85 13.39
CA LEU A 190 -0.49 14.46 13.61
C LEU A 190 0.72 13.50 13.64
N CYS A 191 1.71 13.68 12.75
CA CYS A 191 2.95 12.88 12.77
C CYS A 191 3.73 13.05 14.08
N LYS A 192 3.74 14.26 14.68
CA LYS A 192 4.40 14.50 15.96
C LYS A 192 3.66 13.92 17.16
N TYR A 193 2.34 14.02 17.14
CA TYR A 193 1.49 13.49 18.22
C TYR A 193 1.38 11.96 18.17
N TYR A 194 1.42 11.37 16.98
CA TYR A 194 1.19 9.94 16.75
C TYR A 194 2.30 9.30 15.90
N PRO A 195 3.58 9.37 16.34
CA PRO A 195 4.72 8.92 15.53
C PRO A 195 4.72 7.41 15.25
N LYS A 196 3.89 6.64 15.96
CA LYS A 196 3.77 5.19 15.82
C LYS A 196 2.55 4.75 15.01
N MET A 197 1.68 5.70 14.60
CA MET A 197 0.46 5.42 13.85
C MET A 197 0.63 5.72 12.36
N PHE A 198 -0.22 5.07 11.56
CA PHE A 198 -0.35 5.43 10.15
C PHE A 198 -1.02 6.79 10.00
N ILE A 199 -0.30 7.77 9.47
CA ILE A 199 -0.86 9.08 9.15
C ILE A 199 -1.18 9.13 7.65
N PRO A 200 -2.45 9.38 7.26
CA PRO A 200 -2.85 9.42 5.88
C PRO A 200 -1.95 10.34 5.02
N PRO A 201 -1.68 9.98 3.76
CA PRO A 201 -0.83 10.78 2.91
C PRO A 201 -1.55 11.98 2.32
N LEU A 202 -0.81 13.05 2.07
CA LEU A 202 -1.25 14.18 1.26
C LEU A 202 -0.74 14.05 -0.19
N PRO A 203 -1.44 14.67 -1.18
CA PRO A 203 -0.91 14.77 -2.53
C PRO A 203 0.38 15.58 -2.56
N GLU A 204 1.26 15.26 -3.50
CA GLU A 204 2.56 15.92 -3.62
C GLU A 204 2.45 17.44 -3.81
N LYS A 205 3.36 18.18 -3.16
CA LYS A 205 3.47 19.63 -3.38
C LYS A 205 3.96 19.89 -4.81
N LYS A 206 3.21 20.66 -5.58
CA LYS A 206 3.61 21.14 -6.91
C LYS A 206 4.04 22.59 -6.82
N ILE A 207 5.10 22.92 -7.55
CA ILE A 207 5.63 24.28 -7.70
C ILE A 207 5.35 24.76 -9.14
N GLY A 208 5.21 26.07 -9.32
CA GLY A 208 4.99 26.70 -10.63
C GLY A 208 3.51 26.81 -11.03
N ASN A 209 3.26 27.42 -12.22
CA ASN A 209 1.93 27.85 -12.66
C ASN A 209 0.97 26.69 -12.97
N LYS A 210 1.49 25.48 -13.20
CA LYS A 210 0.65 24.28 -13.43
C LYS A 210 -0.27 23.94 -12.25
N ARG A 211 0.04 24.48 -11.03
CA ARG A 211 -0.78 24.28 -9.82
C ARG A 211 -2.12 25.03 -9.84
N PHE A 212 -2.30 25.97 -10.77
CA PHE A 212 -3.52 26.77 -10.92
C PHE A 212 -4.43 26.28 -12.05
N LYS A 213 -4.03 25.25 -12.80
CA LYS A 213 -4.90 24.63 -13.79
C LYS A 213 -6.08 23.95 -13.10
N GLN A 214 -7.28 24.12 -13.67
CA GLN A 214 -8.53 23.61 -13.10
C GLN A 214 -8.46 22.10 -12.80
N ASP A 215 -8.02 21.29 -13.76
CA ASP A 215 -7.86 19.84 -13.58
C ASP A 215 -6.91 19.48 -12.43
N PHE A 216 -5.88 20.29 -12.18
CA PHE A 216 -4.96 20.05 -11.07
C PHE A 216 -5.62 20.40 -9.73
N ILE A 217 -6.39 21.49 -9.67
CA ILE A 217 -7.13 21.94 -8.48
C ILE A 217 -8.16 20.89 -8.08
N GLU A 218 -8.93 20.37 -9.03
CA GLU A 218 -9.95 19.34 -8.81
C GLU A 218 -9.34 18.02 -8.34
N ARG A 219 -8.30 17.56 -9.03
CA ARG A 219 -7.57 16.35 -8.59
C ARG A 219 -6.99 16.51 -7.18
N ARG A 220 -6.43 17.66 -6.84
CA ARG A 220 -5.93 17.93 -5.49
C ARG A 220 -7.08 17.91 -4.48
N MET A 221 -8.22 18.52 -4.80
CA MET A 221 -9.40 18.50 -3.94
C MET A 221 -9.87 17.07 -3.63
N LYS A 222 -9.93 16.18 -4.65
CA LYS A 222 -10.25 14.76 -4.46
C LYS A 222 -9.27 14.08 -3.47
N PHE A 223 -7.97 14.32 -3.60
CA PHE A 223 -6.96 13.74 -2.68
C PHE A 223 -7.02 14.34 -1.27
N LEU A 224 -7.35 15.63 -1.12
CA LEU A 224 -7.56 16.24 0.19
C LEU A 224 -8.81 15.68 0.87
N GLN A 225 -9.87 15.38 0.10
CA GLN A 225 -11.06 14.68 0.61
C GLN A 225 -10.68 13.31 1.17
N LEU A 226 -9.96 12.48 0.40
CA LEU A 226 -9.51 11.16 0.86
C LEU A 226 -8.63 11.24 2.12
N PHE A 227 -7.77 12.26 2.22
CA PHE A 227 -6.99 12.51 3.43
C PHE A 227 -7.89 12.78 4.64
N MET A 228 -8.87 13.66 4.50
CA MET A 228 -9.80 13.99 5.58
C MET A 228 -10.68 12.81 5.96
N ASP A 229 -11.18 12.05 4.97
CA ASP A 229 -11.99 10.85 5.22
C ASP A 229 -11.22 9.81 6.06
N ASP A 230 -9.93 9.63 5.79
CA ASP A 230 -9.10 8.71 6.57
C ASP A 230 -8.73 9.30 7.95
N VAL A 231 -8.51 10.62 8.08
CA VAL A 231 -8.24 11.28 9.36
C VAL A 231 -9.44 11.19 10.32
N ILE A 232 -10.66 11.45 9.84
CA ILE A 232 -11.86 11.43 10.70
C ILE A 232 -12.31 10.02 11.10
N LYS A 233 -11.81 8.95 10.45
CA LYS A 233 -12.07 7.56 10.85
C LYS A 233 -11.30 7.15 12.12
N ASN A 234 -10.19 7.82 12.42
CA ASN A 234 -9.34 7.46 13.55
C ASN A 234 -9.72 8.25 14.80
N GLU A 235 -10.15 7.55 15.87
CA GLU A 235 -10.61 8.16 17.11
C GLU A 235 -9.52 8.99 17.81
N ASN A 236 -8.25 8.57 17.72
CA ASN A 236 -7.15 9.34 18.29
C ASN A 236 -6.97 10.69 17.57
N PHE A 237 -7.14 10.72 16.24
CA PHE A 237 -7.03 11.97 15.49
C PHE A 237 -8.24 12.88 15.74
N LYS A 238 -9.46 12.31 15.89
CA LYS A 238 -10.66 13.07 16.29
C LYS A 238 -10.51 13.73 17.66
N ALA A 239 -9.81 13.06 18.58
CA ALA A 239 -9.55 13.60 19.91
C ALA A 239 -8.46 14.69 19.91
N ASN A 240 -7.72 14.86 18.84
CA ASN A 240 -6.62 15.83 18.78
C ASN A 240 -7.13 17.25 18.56
N GLU A 241 -6.66 18.18 19.41
CA GLU A 241 -7.03 19.60 19.36
C GLU A 241 -6.74 20.24 17.99
N ALA A 242 -5.65 19.81 17.31
CA ALA A 242 -5.29 20.33 15.99
C ALA A 242 -6.40 20.10 14.95
N LEU A 243 -7.10 18.95 15.01
CA LEU A 243 -8.21 18.69 14.11
C LEU A 243 -9.40 19.62 14.39
N THR A 244 -9.74 19.81 15.65
CA THR A 244 -10.81 20.74 16.04
C THR A 244 -10.51 22.17 15.57
N ILE A 245 -9.29 22.65 15.80
CA ILE A 245 -8.84 23.97 15.34
C ILE A 245 -8.89 24.04 13.81
N PHE A 246 -8.46 22.97 13.10
CA PHE A 246 -8.48 22.92 11.65
C PHE A 246 -9.90 23.00 11.09
N LEU A 247 -10.90 22.39 11.74
CA LEU A 247 -12.28 22.33 11.27
C LEU A 247 -13.12 23.56 11.61
N ASN A 248 -12.78 24.30 12.70
CA ASN A 248 -13.68 25.32 13.24
C ASN A 248 -13.16 26.76 13.15
N PHE A 249 -11.85 27.00 13.17
CA PHE A 249 -11.32 28.37 13.26
C PHE A 249 -11.43 29.13 11.94
N ASN A 250 -12.26 30.17 11.87
CA ASN A 250 -12.43 31.02 10.68
C ASN A 250 -11.34 32.08 10.54
N ASP A 251 -10.86 32.66 11.67
CA ASP A 251 -9.76 33.61 11.63
C ASP A 251 -8.44 32.90 11.33
N HIS A 252 -7.87 33.20 10.14
CA HIS A 252 -6.64 32.58 9.66
C HIS A 252 -5.40 32.93 10.52
N SER A 253 -5.37 34.13 11.11
CA SER A 253 -4.25 34.55 11.96
C SER A 253 -4.23 33.76 13.27
N GLN A 254 -5.39 33.65 13.91
CA GLN A 254 -5.54 32.84 15.14
C GLN A 254 -5.31 31.34 14.84
N PHE A 255 -5.83 30.86 13.71
CA PHE A 255 -5.58 29.50 13.23
C PHE A 255 -4.07 29.22 13.11
N GLU A 256 -3.33 30.07 12.36
CA GLU A 256 -1.89 29.86 12.19
C GLU A 256 -1.13 29.90 13.52
N LYS A 257 -1.48 30.83 14.44
CA LYS A 257 -0.84 30.95 15.75
C LYS A 257 -1.03 29.67 16.56
N LYS A 258 -2.28 29.20 16.72
CA LYS A 258 -2.59 28.00 17.50
C LYS A 258 -1.98 26.74 16.90
N MET A 259 -2.06 26.56 15.57
CA MET A 259 -1.44 25.42 14.91
C MET A 259 0.09 25.42 15.07
N LYS A 260 0.74 26.59 15.06
CA LYS A 260 2.19 26.69 15.32
C LYS A 260 2.55 26.33 16.77
N GLU A 261 1.73 26.74 17.75
CA GLU A 261 1.90 26.34 19.14
C GLU A 261 1.90 24.81 19.28
N LEU A 262 0.97 24.12 18.63
CA LEU A 262 0.90 22.66 18.62
C LEU A 262 2.09 21.98 17.91
N THR A 263 2.81 22.68 17.02
CA THR A 263 4.04 22.11 16.42
C THR A 263 5.19 21.98 17.42
N ASN A 264 5.14 22.67 18.56
CA ASN A 264 6.15 22.59 19.62
C ASN A 264 5.97 21.38 20.55
N TYR A 265 4.95 20.56 20.31
CA TYR A 265 4.70 19.35 21.10
C TYR A 265 5.89 18.39 21.03
N SER A 266 6.29 17.90 22.20
CA SER A 266 7.28 16.82 22.34
C SER A 266 6.57 15.57 22.86
N TYR A 267 6.82 14.43 22.17
CA TYR A 267 6.28 13.16 22.61
C TYR A 267 6.81 12.80 24.01
N PRO A 268 5.97 12.38 24.96
CA PRO A 268 6.40 12.10 26.33
C PRO A 268 7.50 11.04 26.39
N HIS A 269 8.44 11.23 27.32
CA HIS A 269 9.48 10.23 27.57
C HIS A 269 8.91 8.96 28.17
N ASN A 270 7.92 9.09 29.09
CA ASN A 270 7.20 7.98 29.66
C ASN A 270 5.94 7.69 28.84
N PHE A 271 5.81 6.47 28.34
CA PHE A 271 4.68 6.06 27.49
C PHE A 271 3.34 6.12 28.25
N GLU A 272 3.34 5.80 29.55
CA GLU A 272 2.16 5.86 30.42
C GLU A 272 1.60 7.29 30.60
N ASP A 273 2.45 8.30 30.41
CA ASP A 273 2.06 9.71 30.47
C ASP A 273 1.53 10.24 29.11
N THR A 274 1.41 9.38 28.11
CA THR A 274 0.92 9.75 26.79
C THR A 274 -0.58 10.04 26.85
N LYS A 275 -0.95 11.33 26.94
CA LYS A 275 -2.34 11.81 26.95
C LYS A 275 -2.94 11.95 25.55
N THR A 276 -2.35 11.33 24.55
CA THR A 276 -2.77 11.48 23.14
C THR A 276 -3.59 10.30 22.63
N LEU A 277 -3.67 9.21 23.41
CA LEU A 277 -4.35 7.98 23.01
C LEU A 277 -5.77 7.91 23.62
N THR A 278 -6.68 7.28 22.91
CA THR A 278 -8.05 7.02 23.34
C THR A 278 -8.33 5.52 23.39
N GLY A 279 -9.14 5.09 24.34
CA GLY A 279 -9.53 3.71 24.49
C GLY A 279 -8.43 2.80 25.05
N LYS A 280 -8.57 1.50 24.82
CA LYS A 280 -7.63 0.49 25.30
C LYS A 280 -6.35 0.49 24.45
N VAL A 281 -5.21 0.40 25.13
CA VAL A 281 -3.89 0.32 24.51
C VAL A 281 -3.41 -1.12 24.54
N TYR A 282 -3.07 -1.65 23.39
CA TYR A 282 -2.51 -3.01 23.26
C TYR A 282 -1.06 -2.96 22.81
N ILE A 283 -0.29 -3.92 23.27
CA ILE A 283 1.11 -4.12 22.91
C ILE A 283 1.30 -5.52 22.32
N LEU A 284 2.26 -5.65 21.40
CA LEU A 284 2.70 -6.92 20.84
C LEU A 284 4.16 -7.15 21.23
N GLU A 285 4.42 -8.27 21.90
CA GLU A 285 5.73 -8.63 22.40
C GLU A 285 6.81 -8.58 21.30
N ASN A 286 7.95 -7.98 21.65
CA ASN A 286 9.06 -7.80 20.72
C ASN A 286 9.97 -9.03 20.76
N ASP A 287 9.61 -10.08 20.01
CA ASP A 287 10.42 -11.27 19.80
C ASP A 287 10.93 -11.40 18.35
N TYR A 288 11.70 -12.42 18.06
CA TYR A 288 12.26 -12.68 16.74
C TYR A 288 11.18 -12.87 15.67
N SER A 289 10.08 -13.56 15.99
CA SER A 289 9.00 -13.82 15.02
C SER A 289 8.25 -12.54 14.63
N CYS A 290 7.95 -11.69 15.63
CA CYS A 290 7.35 -10.38 15.41
C CYS A 290 8.27 -9.49 14.58
N ASP A 291 9.55 -9.45 14.92
CA ASP A 291 10.52 -8.62 14.22
C ASP A 291 10.71 -9.04 12.76
N LYS A 292 10.86 -10.33 12.50
CA LYS A 292 10.95 -10.92 11.16
C LYS A 292 9.71 -10.58 10.32
N PHE A 293 8.52 -10.75 10.89
CA PHE A 293 7.25 -10.46 10.23
C PHE A 293 7.16 -8.98 9.84
N LEU A 294 7.42 -8.06 10.77
CA LEU A 294 7.35 -6.61 10.51
C LEU A 294 8.42 -6.14 9.52
N THR A 295 9.60 -6.73 9.54
CA THR A 295 10.66 -6.46 8.56
C THR A 295 10.25 -6.91 7.16
N ASN A 296 9.62 -8.08 7.02
CA ASN A 296 9.09 -8.56 5.75
C ASN A 296 8.02 -7.61 5.18
N ILE A 297 7.10 -7.14 6.04
CA ILE A 297 6.10 -6.14 5.68
C ILE A 297 6.74 -4.85 5.16
N PHE A 298 7.72 -4.35 5.87
CA PHE A 298 8.44 -3.14 5.49
C PHE A 298 9.10 -3.26 4.11
N ASN A 299 9.78 -4.39 3.86
CA ASN A 299 10.38 -4.68 2.57
C ASN A 299 9.33 -4.82 1.46
N PHE A 300 8.19 -5.45 1.76
CA PHE A 300 7.06 -5.54 0.85
C PHE A 300 6.52 -4.15 0.46
N CYS A 301 6.29 -3.27 1.43
CA CYS A 301 5.84 -1.89 1.17
C CYS A 301 6.83 -1.10 0.32
N LYS A 302 8.14 -1.24 0.56
CA LYS A 302 9.19 -0.63 -0.25
C LYS A 302 9.16 -1.12 -1.70
N SER A 303 9.04 -2.43 -1.88
CA SER A 303 8.95 -3.06 -3.21
C SER A 303 7.68 -2.61 -3.95
N GLN A 304 6.54 -2.63 -3.29
CA GLN A 304 5.26 -2.15 -3.83
C GLN A 304 5.33 -0.68 -4.26
N LYS A 305 5.90 0.20 -3.44
CA LYS A 305 6.10 1.61 -3.80
C LYS A 305 6.86 1.76 -5.11
N ASN A 306 7.94 0.99 -5.30
CA ASN A 306 8.75 1.01 -6.50
C ASN A 306 7.96 0.53 -7.72
N ILE A 307 7.19 -0.56 -7.57
CA ILE A 307 6.33 -1.10 -8.62
C ILE A 307 5.24 -0.09 -8.99
N PHE A 308 4.55 0.51 -8.04
CA PHE A 308 3.52 1.52 -8.31
C PHE A 308 4.09 2.79 -8.95
N THR A 309 5.34 3.13 -8.67
CA THR A 309 6.03 4.23 -9.34
C THR A 309 6.26 3.92 -10.82
N LYS A 310 6.76 2.71 -11.13
CA LYS A 310 6.94 2.23 -12.50
C LYS A 310 5.60 2.19 -13.24
N LEU A 311 4.58 1.58 -12.63
CA LEU A 311 3.24 1.46 -13.19
C LEU A 311 2.62 2.84 -13.49
N SER A 312 2.71 3.79 -12.56
CA SER A 312 2.22 5.15 -12.76
C SER A 312 2.91 5.86 -13.93
N ASN A 313 4.20 5.62 -14.14
CA ASN A 313 4.96 6.18 -15.27
C ASN A 313 4.55 5.53 -16.60
N SER A 314 4.38 4.20 -16.62
CA SER A 314 3.92 3.46 -17.80
C SER A 314 2.50 3.87 -18.21
N LEU A 315 1.58 3.99 -17.26
CA LEU A 315 0.23 4.49 -17.52
C LEU A 315 0.22 5.93 -18.05
N LYS A 316 1.11 6.79 -17.53
CA LYS A 316 1.26 8.16 -18.04
C LYS A 316 1.74 8.17 -19.50
N LEU A 317 2.68 7.29 -19.84
CA LEU A 317 3.19 7.15 -21.21
C LEU A 317 2.11 6.58 -22.13
N TYR A 318 1.41 5.55 -21.71
CA TYR A 318 0.27 4.96 -22.40
C TYR A 318 -0.78 6.03 -22.74
N CYS A 319 -1.27 6.77 -21.73
CA CYS A 319 -2.26 7.82 -21.95
C CYS A 319 -1.80 8.90 -22.96
N ARG A 320 -0.51 9.24 -22.96
CA ARG A 320 0.05 10.19 -23.92
C ARG A 320 0.05 9.62 -25.34
N ASN A 321 0.47 8.34 -25.50
CA ASN A 321 0.52 7.69 -26.79
C ASN A 321 -0.89 7.49 -27.38
N VAL A 322 -1.87 7.12 -26.56
CA VAL A 322 -3.28 7.03 -27.00
C VAL A 322 -3.82 8.41 -27.41
N SER A 323 -3.48 9.48 -26.66
CA SER A 323 -3.88 10.82 -27.06
C SER A 323 -3.29 11.25 -28.41
N GLU A 324 -2.09 10.83 -28.75
CA GLU A 324 -1.47 11.08 -30.04
C GLU A 324 -2.13 10.24 -31.14
N ALA A 325 -2.38 8.97 -30.88
CA ALA A 325 -3.12 8.09 -31.77
C ALA A 325 -4.54 8.62 -32.07
N CYS A 326 -5.22 9.21 -31.10
CA CYS A 326 -6.53 9.86 -31.30
C CYS A 326 -6.46 11.03 -32.28
N LYS A 327 -5.38 11.81 -32.29
CA LYS A 327 -5.20 12.88 -33.28
C LYS A 327 -5.01 12.30 -34.69
N ASN A 328 -4.21 11.25 -34.82
CA ASN A 328 -4.02 10.59 -36.10
C ASN A 328 -5.33 10.00 -36.64
N LEU A 329 -6.16 9.39 -35.77
CA LEU A 329 -7.49 8.90 -36.15
C LEU A 329 -8.41 10.04 -36.63
N GLU A 330 -8.30 11.23 -36.03
CA GLU A 330 -9.04 12.41 -36.45
C GLU A 330 -8.63 12.89 -37.84
N GLU A 331 -7.34 12.93 -38.13
CA GLU A 331 -6.81 13.30 -39.46
C GLU A 331 -7.21 12.28 -40.54
N ILE A 332 -7.17 10.97 -40.21
CA ILE A 332 -7.66 9.91 -41.12
C ILE A 332 -9.15 10.10 -41.41
N SER A 333 -9.98 10.35 -40.37
CA SER A 333 -11.41 10.61 -40.53
C SER A 333 -11.68 11.80 -41.46
N LYS A 334 -10.98 12.92 -41.27
CA LYS A 334 -11.11 14.10 -42.12
C LYS A 334 -10.69 13.83 -43.57
N SER A 335 -9.61 13.09 -43.79
CA SER A 335 -9.17 12.73 -45.14
C SER A 335 -10.23 11.92 -45.90
N PHE A 336 -10.93 11.00 -45.22
CA PHE A 336 -12.05 10.27 -45.83
C PHE A 336 -13.28 11.18 -46.05
N GLU A 337 -13.52 12.16 -45.20
CA GLU A 337 -14.57 13.16 -45.40
C GLU A 337 -14.29 14.06 -46.62
N GLU A 338 -13.04 14.47 -46.80
CA GLU A 338 -12.59 15.23 -47.99
C GLU A 338 -12.74 14.38 -49.27
N LEU A 339 -12.35 13.08 -49.24
CA LEU A 339 -12.55 12.17 -50.38
C LEU A 339 -14.03 11.94 -50.68
N HIS A 340 -14.91 11.87 -49.68
CA HIS A 340 -16.36 11.82 -49.86
C HIS A 340 -16.85 13.06 -50.59
N ASN A 341 -16.46 14.26 -50.14
CA ASN A 341 -16.91 15.54 -50.72
C ASN A 341 -16.42 15.71 -52.18
N LEU A 342 -15.19 15.29 -52.50
CA LEU A 342 -14.67 15.33 -53.86
C LEU A 342 -15.43 14.42 -54.84
N ASN A 343 -16.08 13.36 -54.36
CA ASN A 343 -16.78 12.39 -55.22
C ASN A 343 -18.31 12.61 -55.26
N ALA A 344 -18.83 13.58 -54.52
CA ALA A 344 -20.28 13.83 -54.49
C ALA A 344 -20.84 14.32 -55.83
N ASP A 345 -20.02 14.95 -56.68
CA ASP A 345 -20.44 15.58 -57.95
C ASP A 345 -20.38 14.66 -59.17
N ILE A 346 -20.02 13.38 -59.00
CA ILE A 346 -19.82 12.44 -60.10
C ILE A 346 -20.71 11.20 -59.97
N GLU A 347 -21.74 11.07 -60.78
CA GLU A 347 -22.77 10.00 -60.76
C GLU A 347 -22.23 8.57 -60.68
N ILE A 348 -21.09 8.26 -61.34
CA ILE A 348 -20.53 6.93 -61.41
C ILE A 348 -19.90 6.45 -60.08
N LYS A 349 -19.79 7.35 -59.09
CA LYS A 349 -19.07 7.10 -57.84
C LYS A 349 -19.90 7.15 -56.55
N GLU A 350 -21.22 7.10 -56.66
CA GLU A 350 -22.08 7.14 -55.47
C GLU A 350 -21.74 6.07 -54.43
N GLN A 351 -21.42 4.86 -54.88
CA GLN A 351 -21.07 3.74 -54.01
C GLN A 351 -19.72 3.94 -53.33
N ILE A 352 -18.72 4.49 -54.06
CA ILE A 352 -17.40 4.82 -53.48
C ILE A 352 -17.52 5.99 -52.50
N SER A 353 -18.32 7.02 -52.83
CA SER A 353 -18.57 8.16 -51.95
C SER A 353 -19.25 7.70 -50.64
N LYS A 354 -20.22 6.82 -50.71
CA LYS A 354 -20.86 6.22 -49.51
C LYS A 354 -19.85 5.47 -48.66
N THR A 355 -18.95 4.71 -49.29
CA THR A 355 -17.87 3.96 -48.60
C THR A 355 -16.94 4.91 -47.83
N TYR A 356 -16.51 6.02 -48.47
CA TYR A 356 -15.66 7.02 -47.80
C TYR A 356 -16.36 7.67 -46.59
N ASN A 357 -17.65 7.98 -46.69
CA ASN A 357 -18.43 8.52 -45.59
C ASN A 357 -18.50 7.53 -44.41
N ILE A 358 -18.70 6.22 -44.68
CA ILE A 358 -18.70 5.18 -43.66
C ILE A 358 -17.34 5.05 -43.01
N LEU A 359 -16.25 5.10 -43.76
CA LEU A 359 -14.89 5.04 -43.23
C LEU A 359 -14.57 6.28 -42.36
N SER A 360 -14.95 7.48 -42.81
CA SER A 360 -14.83 8.69 -41.99
C SER A 360 -15.56 8.54 -40.66
N TYR A 361 -16.81 8.10 -40.67
CA TYR A 361 -17.61 7.84 -39.47
C TYR A 361 -16.95 6.82 -38.56
N PHE A 362 -16.45 5.69 -39.10
CA PHE A 362 -15.76 4.66 -38.34
C PHE A 362 -14.54 5.19 -37.59
N PHE A 363 -13.65 5.94 -38.25
CA PHE A 363 -12.46 6.49 -37.61
C PHE A 363 -12.81 7.55 -36.56
N LYS A 364 -13.87 8.31 -36.77
CA LYS A 364 -14.41 9.28 -35.80
C LYS A 364 -14.93 8.60 -34.54
N GLU A 365 -15.71 7.52 -34.68
CA GLU A 365 -16.21 6.73 -33.54
C GLU A 365 -15.06 6.06 -32.79
N LYS A 366 -14.11 5.45 -33.49
CA LYS A 366 -12.91 4.85 -32.90
C LYS A 366 -12.10 5.87 -32.09
N LYS A 367 -11.92 7.09 -32.61
CA LYS A 367 -11.25 8.19 -31.89
C LYS A 367 -12.02 8.58 -30.62
N GLN A 368 -13.35 8.70 -30.69
CA GLN A 368 -14.17 9.04 -29.50
C GLN A 368 -14.06 7.97 -28.42
N MET A 369 -14.14 6.69 -28.81
CA MET A 369 -13.99 5.54 -27.91
C MET A 369 -12.64 5.57 -27.20
N TRP A 370 -11.54 5.66 -27.96
CA TRP A 370 -10.19 5.70 -27.40
C TRP A 370 -9.94 6.92 -26.52
N SER A 371 -10.50 8.07 -26.87
CA SER A 371 -10.38 9.28 -26.07
C SER A 371 -11.05 9.12 -24.70
N LYS A 372 -12.25 8.52 -24.66
CA LYS A 372 -12.98 8.27 -23.40
C LYS A 372 -12.33 7.20 -22.55
N GLU A 373 -11.91 6.10 -23.16
CA GLU A 373 -11.14 5.05 -22.47
C GLU A 373 -9.88 5.64 -21.82
N ASN A 374 -9.15 6.47 -22.58
CA ASN A 374 -7.94 7.14 -22.09
C ASN A 374 -8.22 8.08 -20.92
N GLU A 375 -9.35 8.79 -20.95
CA GLU A 375 -9.79 9.64 -19.83
C GLU A 375 -10.06 8.82 -18.56
N ILE A 376 -10.77 7.69 -18.69
CA ILE A 376 -11.05 6.77 -17.58
C ILE A 376 -9.76 6.20 -17.00
N ILE A 377 -8.86 5.71 -17.85
CA ILE A 377 -7.55 5.20 -17.40
C ILE A 377 -6.76 6.29 -16.68
N HIS A 378 -6.74 7.50 -17.24
CA HIS A 378 -6.01 8.63 -16.66
C HIS A 378 -6.58 9.07 -15.31
N GLU A 379 -7.89 9.15 -15.16
CA GLU A 379 -8.53 9.66 -13.95
C GLU A 379 -8.67 8.59 -12.86
N LYS A 380 -9.16 7.41 -13.22
CA LYS A 380 -9.49 6.34 -12.27
C LYS A 380 -8.28 5.48 -11.98
N ILE A 381 -7.76 4.75 -12.97
CA ILE A 381 -6.71 3.74 -12.77
C ILE A 381 -5.40 4.37 -12.31
N LYS A 382 -4.92 5.38 -13.01
CA LYS A 382 -3.69 6.09 -12.64
C LYS A 382 -3.82 6.84 -11.32
N GLY A 383 -5.00 7.43 -11.04
CA GLY A 383 -5.33 8.08 -9.78
C GLY A 383 -5.24 7.10 -8.61
N PHE A 384 -5.82 5.92 -8.77
CA PHE A 384 -5.78 4.83 -7.81
C PHE A 384 -4.35 4.39 -7.48
N PHE A 385 -3.53 4.03 -8.48
CA PHE A 385 -2.14 3.61 -8.23
C PHE A 385 -1.27 4.72 -7.63
N LYS A 386 -1.55 5.97 -7.97
CA LYS A 386 -0.90 7.11 -7.30
C LYS A 386 -1.26 7.18 -5.82
N LEU A 387 -2.53 6.96 -5.46
CA LEU A 387 -2.98 6.91 -4.07
C LEU A 387 -2.30 5.77 -3.31
N GLN A 388 -2.26 4.56 -3.90
CA GLN A 388 -1.60 3.41 -3.29
C GLN A 388 -0.11 3.66 -3.04
N ARG A 389 0.59 4.29 -3.99
CA ARG A 389 1.99 4.71 -3.81
C ARG A 389 2.16 5.69 -2.64
N LEU A 390 1.25 6.66 -2.51
CA LEU A 390 1.29 7.63 -1.41
C LEU A 390 0.99 6.96 -0.06
N LYS A 391 0.04 6.03 0.00
CA LYS A 391 -0.25 5.23 1.19
C LYS A 391 0.97 4.39 1.59
N ASN A 392 1.63 3.72 0.65
CA ASN A 392 2.88 3.00 0.93
C ASN A 392 3.99 3.90 1.51
N ASN A 393 4.09 5.17 1.09
CA ASN A 393 5.03 6.11 1.72
C ASN A 393 4.72 6.33 3.21
N SER A 394 3.43 6.50 3.57
CA SER A 394 3.04 6.67 4.97
C SER A 394 3.28 5.40 5.80
N TYR A 395 3.14 4.20 5.21
CA TYR A 395 3.49 2.95 5.90
C TYR A 395 4.99 2.82 6.13
N ILE A 396 5.79 3.16 5.12
CA ILE A 396 7.24 3.18 5.25
C ILE A 396 7.67 4.17 6.33
N GLU A 397 7.06 5.35 6.40
CA GLU A 397 7.31 6.35 7.43
C GLU A 397 7.00 5.80 8.84
N MET A 398 5.87 5.10 9.01
CA MET A 398 5.49 4.46 10.27
C MET A 398 6.47 3.35 10.66
N ALA A 399 6.88 2.50 9.72
CA ALA A 399 7.81 1.41 9.95
C ALA A 399 9.26 1.92 10.20
N ASP A 400 9.70 2.98 9.52
CA ASP A 400 10.99 3.65 9.80
C ASP A 400 11.03 4.18 11.24
N ASN A 401 9.93 4.79 11.73
CA ASN A 401 9.84 5.24 13.12
C ASN A 401 9.95 4.07 14.12
N ARG A 402 9.39 2.91 13.79
CA ARG A 402 9.56 1.68 14.59
C ARG A 402 11.02 1.23 14.60
N GLU A 403 11.70 1.22 13.47
CA GLU A 403 13.11 0.81 13.39
C GLU A 403 14.03 1.75 14.19
N ILE A 404 13.80 3.06 14.14
CA ILE A 404 14.51 4.04 14.98
C ILE A 404 14.30 3.71 16.46
N LEU A 405 13.07 3.41 16.86
CA LEU A 405 12.74 3.04 18.25
C LEU A 405 13.39 1.73 18.68
N LYS A 406 13.44 0.72 17.81
CA LYS A 406 14.13 -0.56 18.02
C LYS A 406 15.63 -0.37 18.22
N GLN A 407 16.27 0.46 17.38
CA GLN A 407 17.69 0.79 17.54
C GLN A 407 17.94 1.48 18.89
N LYS A 408 17.09 2.44 19.27
CA LYS A 408 17.17 3.11 20.57
C LYS A 408 17.04 2.10 21.72
N PHE A 409 16.05 1.19 21.66
CA PHE A 409 15.88 0.14 22.64
C PHE A 409 17.13 -0.73 22.78
N THR A 410 17.71 -1.17 21.67
CA THR A 410 18.92 -2.01 21.67
C THR A 410 20.12 -1.28 22.32
N ILE A 411 20.31 -0.01 21.98
CA ILE A 411 21.40 0.81 22.56
C ILE A 411 21.23 0.95 24.08
N GLU A 412 20.05 1.33 24.54
CA GLU A 412 19.81 1.58 25.95
C GLU A 412 19.82 0.25 26.78
N LYS A 413 19.31 -0.82 26.20
CA LYS A 413 19.39 -2.17 26.78
C LYS A 413 20.86 -2.60 26.97
N ASN A 414 21.72 -2.39 25.97
CA ASN A 414 23.15 -2.74 26.06
C ASN A 414 23.88 -1.88 27.10
N LYS A 415 23.54 -0.58 27.21
CA LYS A 415 24.08 0.29 28.29
C LYS A 415 23.70 -0.23 29.67
N LEU A 416 22.43 -0.64 29.85
CA LEU A 416 21.95 -1.22 31.10
C LEU A 416 22.69 -2.52 31.43
N TYR A 417 22.91 -3.40 30.44
CA TYR A 417 23.66 -4.64 30.64
C TYR A 417 25.12 -4.37 31.01
N ALA A 418 25.80 -3.46 30.34
CA ALA A 418 27.17 -3.08 30.67
C ALA A 418 27.27 -2.48 32.10
N LYS A 419 26.28 -1.70 32.53
CA LYS A 419 26.21 -1.19 33.89
C LYS A 419 26.00 -2.30 34.91
N LYS A 420 25.10 -3.26 34.64
CA LYS A 420 24.90 -4.45 35.48
C LYS A 420 26.18 -5.27 35.61
N GLU A 421 26.86 -5.51 34.50
CA GLU A 421 28.12 -6.27 34.49
C GLU A 421 29.19 -5.60 35.34
N LYS A 422 29.34 -4.28 35.28
CA LYS A 422 30.24 -3.53 36.16
C LYS A 422 29.89 -3.70 37.64
N LEU A 423 28.63 -3.67 38.03
CA LEU A 423 28.21 -3.93 39.42
C LEU A 423 28.55 -5.33 39.90
N TYR A 424 28.62 -6.33 39.01
CA TYR A 424 28.96 -7.73 39.36
C TYR A 424 30.45 -7.98 39.39
N THR A 425 31.24 -7.27 38.59
CA THR A 425 32.69 -7.50 38.43
C THR A 425 33.54 -6.62 39.33
N VAL A 426 33.13 -5.38 39.57
CA VAL A 426 33.86 -4.41 40.39
C VAL A 426 33.47 -4.52 41.86
N LYS A 427 34.34 -5.11 42.68
CA LYS A 427 34.09 -5.29 44.13
C LYS A 427 34.38 -4.03 44.96
N ASP A 428 34.99 -3.00 44.37
CA ASP A 428 35.31 -1.74 45.06
C ASP A 428 34.16 -0.75 44.89
N ILE A 429 33.42 -0.53 45.96
CA ILE A 429 32.28 0.40 46.02
C ILE A 429 32.70 1.84 45.65
N ASN A 430 33.92 2.26 45.93
CA ASN A 430 34.37 3.63 45.62
C ASN A 430 34.48 3.88 44.12
N LYS A 431 34.52 2.84 43.29
CA LYS A 431 34.52 2.92 41.84
C LYS A 431 33.09 2.93 41.25
N TRP A 432 32.06 2.79 42.08
CA TRP A 432 30.69 2.91 41.66
C TRP A 432 30.25 4.37 41.69
N GLU A 433 29.59 4.84 40.67
CA GLU A 433 28.99 6.16 40.64
C GLU A 433 27.72 6.19 41.54
N ILE A 434 27.96 6.18 42.85
CA ILE A 434 26.88 6.24 43.86
C ILE A 434 26.48 7.72 43.97
N GLY A 435 25.34 8.08 43.37
CA GLY A 435 24.74 9.40 43.62
C GLY A 435 24.32 9.59 45.08
N ASN A 436 23.82 10.77 45.43
CA ASN A 436 23.27 11.04 46.76
C ASN A 436 21.93 10.26 46.92
N ILE A 437 22.04 8.99 47.30
CA ILE A 437 20.88 8.14 47.62
C ILE A 437 20.76 8.08 49.14
N GLU A 438 19.70 8.67 49.69
CA GLU A 438 19.44 8.62 51.12
C GLU A 438 19.20 7.18 51.59
N ASN A 439 19.73 6.82 52.77
CA ASN A 439 19.56 5.53 53.42
C ASN A 439 20.12 4.30 52.65
N LEU A 440 21.21 4.47 51.88
CA LEU A 440 21.85 3.39 51.16
C LEU A 440 22.75 2.57 52.08
N ASP A 441 22.46 1.27 52.26
CA ASP A 441 23.33 0.33 52.97
C ASP A 441 24.48 -0.13 52.03
N LYS A 442 25.65 0.52 52.20
CA LYS A 442 26.85 0.24 51.39
C LYS A 442 27.38 -1.20 51.53
N PRO A 443 27.45 -1.84 52.74
CA PRO A 443 27.76 -3.25 52.88
C PRO A 443 26.80 -4.18 52.15
N LEU A 444 25.49 -3.87 52.15
CA LEU A 444 24.50 -4.70 51.50
C LEU A 444 24.59 -4.64 49.97
N LEU A 445 25.01 -3.49 49.40
CA LEU A 445 25.29 -3.38 47.98
C LEU A 445 26.31 -4.38 47.44
N LEU A 446 27.30 -4.75 48.29
CA LEU A 446 28.33 -5.76 47.90
C LEU A 446 27.85 -7.20 48.10
N ARG A 447 26.99 -7.45 49.07
CA ARG A 447 26.51 -8.78 49.44
C ARG A 447 25.30 -9.22 48.63
N ASP A 448 24.37 -8.30 48.39
CA ASP A 448 23.12 -8.55 47.65
C ASP A 448 23.09 -7.84 46.30
N LYS A 449 23.22 -8.64 45.24
CA LYS A 449 23.20 -8.16 43.85
C LYS A 449 21.83 -7.58 43.47
N ASN A 450 20.74 -8.09 44.02
CA ASN A 450 19.40 -7.56 43.74
C ASN A 450 19.23 -6.19 44.38
N TYR A 451 19.68 -6.03 45.62
CA TYR A 451 19.71 -4.75 46.32
C TYR A 451 20.54 -3.72 45.53
N ALA A 452 21.76 -4.10 45.13
CA ALA A 452 22.62 -3.23 44.32
C ALA A 452 21.93 -2.84 42.99
N PHE A 453 21.31 -3.78 42.32
CA PHE A 453 20.60 -3.53 41.08
C PHE A 453 19.40 -2.61 41.25
N GLN A 454 18.57 -2.83 42.28
CA GLN A 454 17.41 -1.99 42.57
C GLN A 454 17.80 -0.53 42.85
N HIS A 455 18.87 -0.29 43.58
CA HIS A 455 19.30 1.07 43.95
C HIS A 455 20.13 1.76 42.88
N MET A 456 20.99 1.04 42.18
CA MET A 456 21.93 1.63 41.21
C MET A 456 21.42 1.67 39.76
N CYS A 457 20.49 0.76 39.40
CA CYS A 457 19.99 0.63 38.02
C CYS A 457 18.49 0.86 37.88
N GLN A 458 17.78 1.25 38.94
CA GLN A 458 16.32 1.38 38.91
C GLN A 458 15.85 2.36 37.82
N LYS A 459 16.44 3.55 37.76
CA LYS A 459 16.09 4.57 36.75
C LYS A 459 16.36 4.11 35.33
N ASP A 460 17.51 3.45 35.12
CA ASP A 460 17.89 2.92 33.81
C ASP A 460 16.97 1.77 33.39
N SER A 461 16.60 0.91 34.36
CA SER A 461 15.67 -0.20 34.11
C SER A 461 14.28 0.31 33.75
N LEU A 462 13.75 1.31 34.49
CA LEU A 462 12.47 1.95 34.20
C LEU A 462 12.49 2.60 32.81
N TYR A 463 13.59 3.25 32.46
CA TYR A 463 13.75 3.88 31.15
C TYR A 463 13.78 2.85 30.01
N VAL A 464 14.52 1.75 30.15
CA VAL A 464 14.55 0.65 29.16
C VAL A 464 13.18 -0.01 29.04
N ASN A 465 12.50 -0.28 30.16
CA ASN A 465 11.15 -0.87 30.15
C ASN A 465 10.15 0.04 29.43
N ASN A 466 10.26 1.34 29.65
CA ASN A 466 9.41 2.32 28.96
C ASN A 466 9.64 2.33 27.44
N ILE A 467 10.91 2.25 27.00
CA ILE A 467 11.21 2.14 25.56
C ILE A 467 10.70 0.79 25.01
N SER A 468 10.77 -0.31 25.79
CA SER A 468 10.20 -1.60 25.40
C SER A 468 8.68 -1.50 25.18
N ASN A 469 7.96 -0.92 26.14
CA ASN A 469 6.52 -0.71 26.01
C ASN A 469 6.16 0.13 24.78
N GLN A 470 6.95 1.18 24.51
CA GLN A 470 6.79 1.98 23.30
C GLN A 470 7.02 1.19 22.02
N LEU A 471 8.03 0.31 21.99
CA LEU A 471 8.35 -0.55 20.85
C LEU A 471 7.25 -1.60 20.64
N GLU A 472 6.82 -2.25 21.70
CA GLU A 472 5.75 -3.26 21.67
C GLU A 472 4.40 -2.67 21.26
N TYR A 473 4.10 -1.44 21.67
CA TYR A 473 2.96 -0.69 21.15
C TYR A 473 3.11 -0.38 19.66
N SER A 474 4.31 0.05 19.23
CA SER A 474 4.58 0.29 17.82
C SER A 474 4.45 -1.00 17.00
N ASN A 475 4.89 -2.16 17.54
CA ASN A 475 4.73 -3.46 16.91
C ASN A 475 3.24 -3.79 16.70
N TYR A 476 2.42 -3.60 17.74
CA TYR A 476 0.99 -3.85 17.67
C TYR A 476 0.29 -2.97 16.62
N ILE A 477 0.60 -1.68 16.60
CA ILE A 477 0.03 -0.75 15.60
C ILE A 477 0.47 -1.12 14.18
N ASN A 478 1.78 -1.38 13.96
CA ASN A 478 2.27 -1.81 12.65
C ASN A 478 1.59 -3.10 12.18
N TYR A 479 1.41 -4.08 13.07
CA TYR A 479 0.73 -5.34 12.76
C TYR A 479 -0.75 -5.12 12.39
N THR A 480 -1.49 -4.37 13.19
CA THR A 480 -2.94 -4.16 13.00
C THR A 480 -3.24 -3.28 11.79
N GLU A 481 -2.48 -2.21 11.59
CA GLU A 481 -2.60 -1.34 10.42
C GLU A 481 -2.30 -2.11 9.14
N PHE A 482 -1.24 -2.91 9.11
CA PHE A 482 -0.91 -3.71 7.92
C PHE A 482 -2.02 -4.72 7.59
N LYS A 483 -2.56 -5.40 8.59
CA LYS A 483 -3.69 -6.33 8.41
C LYS A 483 -4.92 -5.62 7.81
N ASN A 484 -5.24 -4.42 8.31
CA ASN A 484 -6.33 -3.60 7.79
C ASN A 484 -6.07 -3.15 6.34
N ILE A 485 -4.82 -2.78 6.04
CA ILE A 485 -4.40 -2.36 4.70
C ILE A 485 -4.59 -3.47 3.68
N LEU A 486 -4.15 -4.68 3.98
CA LEU A 486 -4.30 -5.81 3.06
C LEU A 486 -5.77 -6.04 2.71
N LYS A 487 -6.66 -6.04 3.73
CA LYS A 487 -8.10 -6.19 3.52
C LYS A 487 -8.69 -5.09 2.64
N ILE A 488 -8.38 -3.83 2.96
CA ILE A 488 -8.89 -2.66 2.23
C ILE A 488 -8.33 -2.62 0.81
N ASN A 489 -7.05 -2.96 0.63
CA ASN A 489 -6.42 -2.93 -0.68
C ASN A 489 -7.00 -3.99 -1.61
N VAL A 490 -7.15 -5.24 -1.18
CA VAL A 490 -7.74 -6.31 -2.01
C VAL A 490 -9.11 -5.88 -2.51
N LYS A 491 -9.99 -5.43 -1.60
CA LYS A 491 -11.32 -4.92 -1.98
C LYS A 491 -11.21 -3.73 -2.95
N ALA A 492 -10.37 -2.76 -2.66
CA ALA A 492 -10.20 -1.57 -3.49
C ALA A 492 -9.65 -1.89 -4.90
N TYR A 493 -8.79 -2.93 -5.03
CA TYR A 493 -8.34 -3.41 -6.35
C TYR A 493 -9.48 -4.05 -7.13
N VAL A 494 -10.28 -4.89 -6.50
CA VAL A 494 -11.44 -5.51 -7.14
C VAL A 494 -12.44 -4.44 -7.56
N ASP A 495 -12.78 -3.51 -6.66
CA ASP A 495 -13.75 -2.45 -6.92
C ASP A 495 -13.33 -1.55 -8.09
N ILE A 496 -12.04 -1.14 -8.16
CA ILE A 496 -11.55 -0.30 -9.25
C ILE A 496 -11.53 -1.05 -10.59
N MET A 497 -11.27 -2.36 -10.59
CA MET A 497 -11.28 -3.16 -11.82
C MET A 497 -12.72 -3.42 -12.31
N LYS A 498 -13.66 -3.67 -11.40
CA LYS A 498 -15.10 -3.74 -11.71
C LYS A 498 -15.60 -2.41 -12.30
N GLU A 499 -15.33 -1.30 -11.62
CA GLU A 499 -15.69 0.04 -12.11
C GLU A 499 -15.08 0.32 -13.50
N PHE A 500 -13.83 -0.07 -13.73
CA PHE A 500 -13.17 0.07 -15.02
C PHE A 500 -13.85 -0.75 -16.10
N ALA A 501 -14.16 -2.02 -15.84
CA ALA A 501 -14.86 -2.90 -16.77
C ALA A 501 -16.25 -2.35 -17.14
N GLU A 502 -17.03 -1.92 -16.13
CA GLU A 502 -18.38 -1.34 -16.33
C GLU A 502 -18.33 -0.06 -17.19
N LEU A 503 -17.32 0.78 -16.99
CA LEU A 503 -17.16 2.01 -17.73
C LEU A 503 -16.68 1.78 -19.18
N ILE A 504 -15.92 0.72 -19.43
CA ILE A 504 -15.35 0.43 -20.77
C ILE A 504 -16.30 -0.42 -21.62
N HIS A 505 -17.02 -1.35 -21.02
CA HIS A 505 -17.89 -2.28 -21.73
C HIS A 505 -18.82 -1.62 -22.77
N PRO A 506 -19.52 -0.49 -22.50
CA PRO A 506 -20.40 0.15 -23.48
C PRO A 506 -19.63 0.64 -24.73
N PHE A 507 -18.38 1.05 -24.59
CA PHE A 507 -17.57 1.54 -25.72
C PHE A 507 -17.19 0.41 -26.68
N TYR A 508 -16.86 -0.76 -26.14
CA TYR A 508 -16.54 -1.93 -26.97
C TYR A 508 -17.77 -2.52 -27.64
N SER A 509 -18.92 -2.54 -26.95
CA SER A 509 -20.21 -2.97 -27.53
C SER A 509 -20.61 -2.04 -28.69
N ASN A 510 -20.44 -0.72 -28.54
CA ASN A 510 -20.70 0.22 -29.64
C ASN A 510 -19.71 0.06 -30.79
N ALA A 511 -18.45 -0.27 -30.54
CA ALA A 511 -17.48 -0.54 -31.58
C ALA A 511 -17.86 -1.78 -32.41
N MET A 512 -18.34 -2.85 -31.79
CA MET A 512 -18.88 -4.01 -32.52
C MET A 512 -20.02 -3.61 -33.44
N ASN A 513 -20.98 -2.82 -32.98
CA ASN A 513 -22.09 -2.34 -33.81
C ASN A 513 -21.63 -1.52 -35.03
N VAL A 514 -20.52 -0.77 -34.92
CA VAL A 514 -19.95 -0.02 -36.04
C VAL A 514 -19.29 -0.98 -37.06
N TRP A 515 -18.60 -2.03 -36.60
CA TRP A 515 -18.06 -3.06 -37.47
C TRP A 515 -19.14 -3.86 -38.19
N ASP A 516 -20.21 -4.23 -37.48
CA ASP A 516 -21.34 -4.95 -38.08
C ASP A 516 -22.02 -4.13 -39.18
N LYS A 517 -22.16 -2.82 -38.98
CA LYS A 517 -22.64 -1.91 -40.03
C LYS A 517 -21.69 -1.88 -41.23
N LEU A 518 -20.39 -1.80 -41.02
CA LEU A 518 -19.41 -1.89 -42.11
C LEU A 518 -19.55 -3.18 -42.90
N ASN A 519 -19.67 -4.34 -42.23
CA ASN A 519 -19.85 -5.65 -42.86
C ASN A 519 -21.15 -5.74 -43.70
N THR A 520 -22.20 -5.01 -43.35
CA THR A 520 -23.47 -4.98 -44.12
C THR A 520 -23.38 -4.12 -45.38
N TYR A 521 -22.38 -3.25 -45.50
CA TYR A 521 -22.19 -2.37 -46.66
C TYR A 521 -21.09 -2.86 -47.64
N ILE A 522 -20.26 -3.82 -47.23
CA ILE A 522 -19.31 -4.56 -48.06
C ILE A 522 -19.96 -5.80 -48.63
#